data_cd927a1b295e884841914b9875761106
#
_entry.id   cd927a1b295e884841914b9875761106
#
_cell.length_a   1.000
_cell.length_b   1.000
_cell.length_c   1.000
_cell.angle_alpha   90.00
_cell.angle_beta   90.00
_cell.angle_gamma   90.00
#
_symmetry.space_group_name_H-M   'P 1'
#
loop_
_entity.id
_entity.type
_entity.pdbx_description
1 polymer ?
#
loop_
_entity_poly.entity_id
_entity_poly.type
_entity_poly.pdbx_seq_one_letter_code
_entity_poly.pdbx_strand_id
1 'polypeptide(L)'
;ETVKILIPTIGTRGDVQPFIALAQGLKRAGHTITVASHPIMRRLVESHAVNFAPIGPDIDLAREVSIIRKKARFSMVGLMNAMRFGFDMLERSHADMMALCAGCDLVVVPTAVAAGKNEAELLKIPYLSVTLMPWAIPWDDPQRPWPKRLAYGVIDGLVALMTTLPLNRIRWRQGLPPVGKEGFTSPRLNLVPVSPAVFAPNLLWEARHHIVGYWFVETP
;
A
#
# COMPACT_ATOMS: atom_id res chain seq x y z
N GLU A 1 -23.58 10.52 6.92
CA GLU A 1 -23.33 9.31 7.75
C GLU A 1 -21.83 9.23 8.05
N THR A 2 -21.47 9.01 9.32
CA THR A 2 -20.07 8.89 9.74
C THR A 2 -19.58 7.48 9.48
N VAL A 3 -18.47 7.33 8.74
CA VAL A 3 -17.83 6.05 8.41
C VAL A 3 -16.54 5.90 9.22
N LYS A 4 -16.29 4.73 9.79
CA LYS A 4 -15.04 4.37 10.45
C LYS A 4 -14.07 3.79 9.44
N ILE A 5 -12.98 4.51 9.18
CA ILE A 5 -12.01 4.17 8.13
C ILE A 5 -10.66 3.81 8.76
N LEU A 6 -10.15 2.63 8.40
CA LEU A 6 -8.81 2.18 8.76
C LEU A 6 -7.85 2.38 7.59
N ILE A 7 -6.69 2.95 7.87
CA ILE A 7 -5.61 3.15 6.89
C ILE A 7 -4.35 2.46 7.42
N PRO A 8 -4.14 1.16 7.15
CA PRO A 8 -2.93 0.46 7.55
C PRO A 8 -1.78 0.82 6.63
N THR A 9 -0.65 1.23 7.17
CA THR A 9 0.55 1.59 6.41
C THR A 9 1.78 0.89 6.96
N ILE A 10 2.59 0.30 6.09
CA ILE A 10 3.87 -0.32 6.41
C ILE A 10 4.94 0.33 5.54
N GLY A 11 5.94 0.94 6.17
CA GLY A 11 7.02 1.58 5.44
C GLY A 11 7.67 2.74 6.20
N THR A 12 8.29 3.62 5.44
CA THR A 12 9.00 4.81 5.94
C THR A 12 8.05 6.01 6.07
N ARG A 13 8.58 7.15 6.53
CA ARG A 13 7.83 8.41 6.57
C ARG A 13 7.18 8.77 5.23
N GLY A 14 7.87 8.51 4.10
CA GLY A 14 7.35 8.80 2.77
C GLY A 14 6.12 7.96 2.40
N ASP A 15 6.02 6.75 2.97
CA ASP A 15 4.89 5.86 2.77
C ASP A 15 3.70 6.23 3.66
N VAL A 16 3.93 6.86 4.83
CA VAL A 16 2.89 7.19 5.82
C VAL A 16 2.32 8.59 5.60
N GLN A 17 3.15 9.56 5.25
CA GLN A 17 2.78 10.98 5.17
C GLN A 17 1.62 11.29 4.22
N PRO A 18 1.51 10.70 3.00
CA PRO A 18 0.33 10.91 2.14
C PRO A 18 -0.97 10.44 2.78
N PHE A 19 -0.92 9.36 3.56
CA PHE A 19 -2.10 8.84 4.24
C PHE A 19 -2.52 9.68 5.46
N ILE A 20 -1.58 10.40 6.09
CA ILE A 20 -1.93 11.42 7.09
C ILE A 20 -2.72 12.55 6.43
N ALA A 21 -2.28 13.03 5.25
CA ALA A 21 -3.00 14.05 4.51
C ALA A 21 -4.41 13.59 4.11
N LEU A 22 -4.55 12.35 3.61
CA LEU A 22 -5.85 11.76 3.33
C LEU A 22 -6.72 11.69 4.59
N ALA A 23 -6.14 11.23 5.70
CA ALA A 23 -6.84 11.14 6.98
C ALA A 23 -7.36 12.49 7.48
N GLN A 24 -6.56 13.56 7.35
CA GLN A 24 -6.98 14.93 7.67
C GLN A 24 -8.17 15.36 6.81
N GLY A 25 -8.13 15.09 5.50
CA GLY A 25 -9.23 15.40 4.58
C GLY A 25 -10.53 14.66 4.92
N LEU A 26 -10.43 13.35 5.16
CA LEU A 26 -11.58 12.52 5.51
C LEU A 26 -12.16 12.87 6.90
N LYS A 27 -11.30 13.25 7.86
CA LYS A 27 -11.74 13.74 9.17
C LYS A 27 -12.52 15.04 9.05
N ARG A 28 -12.08 15.99 8.19
CA ARG A 28 -12.85 17.23 7.90
C ARG A 28 -14.19 16.93 7.25
N ALA A 29 -14.28 15.85 6.47
CA ALA A 29 -15.55 15.39 5.88
C ALA A 29 -16.48 14.69 6.89
N GLY A 30 -16.10 14.58 8.16
CA GLY A 30 -16.94 14.05 9.24
C GLY A 30 -16.79 12.54 9.47
N HIS A 31 -15.74 11.91 8.94
CA HIS A 31 -15.48 10.50 9.17
C HIS A 31 -14.52 10.25 10.35
N THR A 32 -14.57 9.06 10.93
CA THR A 32 -13.63 8.62 11.98
C THR A 32 -12.50 7.84 11.35
N ILE A 33 -11.26 8.37 11.44
CA ILE A 33 -10.10 7.79 10.76
C ILE A 33 -9.09 7.30 11.78
N THR A 34 -8.58 6.10 11.56
CA THR A 34 -7.42 5.56 12.29
C THR A 34 -6.33 5.18 11.29
N VAL A 35 -5.16 5.78 11.44
CA VAL A 35 -3.95 5.35 10.73
C VAL A 35 -3.26 4.30 11.58
N ALA A 36 -3.12 3.10 11.04
CA ALA A 36 -2.42 2.01 11.69
C ALA A 36 -1.01 1.85 11.08
N SER A 37 0.02 1.86 11.91
CA SER A 37 1.41 1.72 11.45
C SER A 37 2.31 1.23 12.59
N HIS A 38 3.61 1.04 12.27
CA HIS A 38 4.58 0.68 13.29
C HIS A 38 4.66 1.71 14.42
N PRO A 39 4.93 1.29 15.67
CA PRO A 39 4.97 2.18 16.85
C PRO A 39 5.81 3.43 16.67
N ILE A 40 6.92 3.35 15.93
CA ILE A 40 7.81 4.50 15.65
C ILE A 40 7.09 5.65 14.90
N MET A 41 6.02 5.37 14.15
CA MET A 41 5.25 6.37 13.41
C MET A 41 4.21 7.11 14.27
N ARG A 42 3.98 6.69 15.50
CA ARG A 42 2.99 7.28 16.43
C ARG A 42 3.13 8.82 16.51
N ARG A 43 4.32 9.30 16.84
CA ARG A 43 4.54 10.75 17.00
C ARG A 43 4.26 11.52 15.71
N LEU A 44 4.60 10.95 14.57
CA LEU A 44 4.32 11.56 13.26
C LEU A 44 2.81 11.65 13.01
N VAL A 45 2.05 10.59 13.26
CA VAL A 45 0.59 10.57 13.00
C VAL A 45 -0.15 11.47 13.98
N GLU A 46 0.12 11.30 15.28
CA GLU A 46 -0.58 12.05 16.35
C GLU A 46 -0.27 13.56 16.32
N SER A 47 0.94 13.97 15.89
CA SER A 47 1.25 15.40 15.71
C SER A 47 0.38 16.12 14.69
N HIS A 48 -0.34 15.38 13.84
CA HIS A 48 -1.28 15.92 12.86
C HIS A 48 -2.76 15.71 13.26
N ALA A 49 -3.00 15.47 14.56
CA ALA A 49 -4.34 15.27 15.12
C ALA A 49 -5.13 14.12 14.47
N VAL A 50 -4.44 13.06 14.02
CA VAL A 50 -5.01 11.83 13.46
C VAL A 50 -4.90 10.71 14.49
N ASN A 51 -5.92 9.86 14.64
CA ASN A 51 -5.87 8.72 15.54
C ASN A 51 -4.85 7.70 15.02
N PHE A 52 -4.06 7.15 15.94
CA PHE A 52 -3.04 6.16 15.66
C PHE A 52 -3.35 4.83 16.33
N ALA A 53 -3.13 3.73 15.62
CA ALA A 53 -3.11 2.39 16.19
C ALA A 53 -1.78 1.70 15.83
N PRO A 54 -1.09 1.06 16.80
CA PRO A 54 0.12 0.31 16.51
C PRO A 54 -0.23 -1.00 15.81
N ILE A 55 0.58 -1.40 14.82
CA ILE A 55 0.54 -2.71 14.17
C ILE A 55 1.95 -3.28 14.06
N GLY A 56 2.04 -4.60 14.24
CA GLY A 56 3.28 -5.34 14.15
C GLY A 56 4.23 -5.08 15.33
N PRO A 57 5.42 -5.68 15.27
CA PRO A 57 6.38 -5.61 16.36
C PRO A 57 6.97 -4.20 16.50
N ASP A 58 7.32 -3.86 17.73
CA ASP A 58 8.14 -2.68 18.00
C ASP A 58 9.58 -2.95 17.56
N ILE A 59 9.96 -2.39 16.44
CA ILE A 59 11.28 -2.52 15.84
C ILE A 59 11.90 -1.15 15.61
N ASP A 60 13.22 -1.08 15.69
CA ASP A 60 13.95 0.10 15.22
C ASP A 60 13.97 0.13 13.68
N LEU A 61 12.88 0.62 13.10
CA LEU A 61 12.72 0.71 11.65
C LEU A 61 13.84 1.54 11.02
N ALA A 62 14.35 2.57 11.71
CA ALA A 62 15.45 3.39 11.19
C ALA A 62 16.72 2.56 11.06
N ARG A 63 17.00 1.71 12.03
CA ARG A 63 18.12 0.76 12.01
C ARG A 63 17.95 -0.26 10.88
N GLU A 64 16.79 -0.87 10.76
CA GLU A 64 16.50 -1.88 9.72
C GLU A 64 16.59 -1.27 8.31
N VAL A 65 15.99 -0.12 8.09
CA VAL A 65 16.10 0.62 6.80
C VAL A 65 17.55 1.02 6.52
N SER A 66 18.33 1.43 7.54
CA SER A 66 19.75 1.73 7.40
C SER A 66 20.55 0.50 6.97
N ILE A 67 20.28 -0.67 7.56
CA ILE A 67 20.93 -1.94 7.19
C ILE A 67 20.62 -2.30 5.74
N ILE A 68 19.34 -2.24 5.35
CA ILE A 68 18.90 -2.50 3.97
C ILE A 68 19.59 -1.53 3.00
N ARG A 69 19.61 -0.24 3.33
CA ARG A 69 20.20 0.82 2.50
C ARG A 69 21.72 0.71 2.36
N LYS A 70 22.45 0.34 3.44
CA LYS A 70 23.90 0.13 3.41
C LYS A 70 24.30 -1.07 2.56
N LYS A 71 23.53 -2.16 2.62
CA LYS A 71 23.79 -3.40 1.86
C LYS A 71 23.42 -3.30 0.39
N ALA A 72 22.63 -2.29 0.02
CA ALA A 72 21.95 -2.30 -1.27
C ALA A 72 21.81 -0.91 -1.90
N ARG A 73 22.90 -0.23 -2.08
CA ARG A 73 22.97 0.99 -2.89
C ARG A 73 22.32 0.76 -4.26
N PHE A 74 21.04 1.16 -4.46
CA PHE A 74 20.29 1.12 -5.72
C PHE A 74 20.41 -0.18 -6.54
N SER A 75 20.57 -1.33 -5.89
CA SER A 75 20.69 -2.61 -6.55
C SER A 75 19.37 -3.40 -6.46
N MET A 76 19.16 -4.31 -7.41
CA MET A 76 18.04 -5.28 -7.39
C MET A 76 17.98 -6.03 -6.06
N VAL A 77 19.13 -6.36 -5.48
CA VAL A 77 19.24 -7.02 -4.16
C VAL A 77 18.64 -6.16 -3.04
N GLY A 78 18.84 -4.84 -3.11
CA GLY A 78 18.23 -3.94 -2.13
C GLY A 78 16.73 -3.85 -2.21
N LEU A 79 16.22 -3.79 -3.43
CA LEU A 79 14.78 -3.82 -3.65
C LEU A 79 14.17 -5.14 -3.14
N MET A 80 14.81 -6.28 -3.44
CA MET A 80 14.38 -7.59 -2.93
C MET A 80 14.36 -7.63 -1.40
N ASN A 81 15.41 -7.13 -0.74
CA ASN A 81 15.47 -7.11 0.72
C ASN A 81 14.40 -6.20 1.33
N ALA A 82 14.15 -5.04 0.72
CA ALA A 82 13.09 -4.13 1.15
C ALA A 82 11.69 -4.78 1.00
N MET A 83 11.44 -5.45 -0.12
CA MET A 83 10.19 -6.18 -0.34
C MET A 83 10.01 -7.33 0.65
N ARG A 84 11.05 -8.14 0.86
CA ARG A 84 11.01 -9.23 1.86
C ARG A 84 10.71 -8.71 3.25
N PHE A 85 11.36 -7.62 3.64
CA PHE A 85 11.09 -6.97 4.92
C PHE A 85 9.64 -6.49 5.01
N GLY A 86 9.12 -5.83 3.96
CA GLY A 86 7.72 -5.38 3.92
C GLY A 86 6.72 -6.53 4.07
N PHE A 87 6.95 -7.66 3.39
CA PHE A 87 6.07 -8.83 3.50
C PHE A 87 6.20 -9.56 4.84
N ASP A 88 7.40 -9.61 5.45
CA ASP A 88 7.57 -10.13 6.80
C ASP A 88 6.80 -9.27 7.83
N MET A 89 6.89 -7.95 7.70
CA MET A 89 6.11 -7.03 8.54
C MET A 89 4.60 -7.18 8.32
N LEU A 90 4.16 -7.36 7.07
CA LEU A 90 2.76 -7.63 6.76
C LEU A 90 2.25 -8.89 7.49
N GLU A 91 3.00 -10.00 7.42
CA GLU A 91 2.63 -11.25 8.07
C GLU A 91 2.59 -11.11 9.59
N ARG A 92 3.58 -10.44 10.18
CA ARG A 92 3.68 -10.22 11.64
C ARG A 92 2.63 -9.23 12.18
N SER A 93 2.09 -8.36 11.34
CA SER A 93 1.05 -7.40 11.70
C SER A 93 -0.38 -7.95 11.53
N HIS A 94 -0.53 -9.18 11.04
CA HIS A 94 -1.83 -9.75 10.67
C HIS A 94 -2.84 -9.75 11.81
N ALA A 95 -2.43 -10.21 13.01
CA ALA A 95 -3.34 -10.29 14.16
C ALA A 95 -3.86 -8.91 14.60
N ASP A 96 -2.96 -7.92 14.62
CA ASP A 96 -3.31 -6.54 14.96
C ASP A 96 -4.26 -5.95 13.91
N MET A 97 -3.98 -6.18 12.63
CA MET A 97 -4.83 -5.71 11.53
C MET A 97 -6.19 -6.38 11.54
N MET A 98 -6.29 -7.69 11.84
CA MET A 98 -7.58 -8.38 11.99
C MET A 98 -8.43 -7.73 13.07
N ALA A 99 -7.85 -7.44 14.25
CA ALA A 99 -8.55 -6.80 15.35
C ALA A 99 -9.04 -5.39 14.99
N LEU A 100 -8.19 -4.60 14.32
CA LEU A 100 -8.54 -3.24 13.89
C LEU A 100 -9.58 -3.22 12.77
N CYS A 101 -9.46 -4.12 11.79
CA CYS A 101 -10.42 -4.24 10.70
C CYS A 101 -11.82 -4.59 11.22
N ALA A 102 -11.94 -5.49 12.20
CA ALA A 102 -13.24 -5.88 12.76
C ALA A 102 -14.05 -4.69 13.33
N GLY A 103 -13.39 -3.58 13.64
CA GLY A 103 -14.01 -2.36 14.17
C GLY A 103 -14.25 -1.25 13.15
N CYS A 104 -13.98 -1.46 11.85
CA CYS A 104 -14.11 -0.43 10.82
C CYS A 104 -15.12 -0.80 9.72
N ASP A 105 -15.58 0.21 9.00
CA ASP A 105 -16.55 0.09 7.91
C ASP A 105 -15.85 0.06 6.52
N LEU A 106 -14.63 0.59 6.44
CA LEU A 106 -13.85 0.70 5.20
C LEU A 106 -12.36 0.60 5.49
N VAL A 107 -11.62 -0.11 4.65
CA VAL A 107 -10.15 -0.15 4.68
C VAL A 107 -9.57 0.56 3.46
N VAL A 108 -8.58 1.44 3.70
CA VAL A 108 -7.79 2.07 2.62
C VAL A 108 -6.44 1.36 2.52
N VAL A 109 -6.26 0.60 1.46
CA VAL A 109 -5.11 -0.31 1.26
C VAL A 109 -3.99 0.38 0.46
N PRO A 110 -2.80 0.62 1.05
CA PRO A 110 -1.62 1.01 0.29
C PRO A 110 -1.13 -0.16 -0.58
N THR A 111 -0.92 0.07 -1.87
CA THR A 111 -0.59 -1.02 -2.80
C THR A 111 0.83 -1.57 -2.66
N ALA A 112 1.75 -0.86 -2.00
CA ALA A 112 3.16 -1.28 -1.92
C ALA A 112 3.34 -2.70 -1.35
N VAL A 113 2.63 -3.03 -0.27
CA VAL A 113 2.59 -4.38 0.35
C VAL A 113 1.17 -4.86 0.61
N ALA A 114 0.16 -4.16 0.12
CA ALA A 114 -1.27 -4.48 0.28
C ALA A 114 -1.71 -4.66 1.76
N ALA A 115 -1.17 -3.83 2.66
CA ALA A 115 -1.49 -3.90 4.08
C ALA A 115 -3.00 -3.71 4.33
N GLY A 116 -3.61 -4.58 5.11
CA GLY A 116 -5.05 -4.58 5.42
C GLY A 116 -5.95 -5.21 4.36
N LYS A 117 -5.42 -5.54 3.16
CA LYS A 117 -6.23 -6.13 2.09
C LYS A 117 -6.74 -7.52 2.44
N ASN A 118 -5.87 -8.40 2.90
CA ASN A 118 -6.23 -9.77 3.24
C ASN A 118 -7.24 -9.80 4.39
N GLU A 119 -7.05 -8.96 5.39
CA GLU A 119 -7.91 -8.82 6.55
C GLU A 119 -9.30 -8.31 6.15
N ALA A 120 -9.35 -7.30 5.27
CA ALA A 120 -10.60 -6.80 4.73
C ALA A 120 -11.37 -7.88 3.94
N GLU A 121 -10.66 -8.69 3.13
CA GLU A 121 -11.28 -9.79 2.40
C GLU A 121 -11.79 -10.91 3.33
N LEU A 122 -11.01 -11.29 4.34
CA LEU A 122 -11.41 -12.30 5.34
C LEU A 122 -12.66 -11.87 6.11
N LEU A 123 -12.74 -10.60 6.49
CA LEU A 123 -13.86 -10.03 7.25
C LEU A 123 -14.99 -9.50 6.34
N LYS A 124 -14.84 -9.59 5.01
CA LYS A 124 -15.80 -9.08 4.03
C LYS A 124 -16.09 -7.58 4.16
N ILE A 125 -15.10 -6.82 4.62
CA ILE A 125 -15.17 -5.37 4.74
C ILE A 125 -14.79 -4.74 3.38
N PRO A 126 -15.54 -3.75 2.89
CA PRO A 126 -15.18 -3.05 1.67
C PRO A 126 -13.81 -2.37 1.81
N TYR A 127 -13.04 -2.38 0.71
CA TYR A 127 -11.77 -1.67 0.67
C TYR A 127 -11.57 -0.96 -0.67
N LEU A 128 -10.84 0.14 -0.61
CA LEU A 128 -10.25 0.81 -1.77
C LEU A 128 -8.73 0.73 -1.67
N SER A 129 -8.03 0.98 -2.78
CA SER A 129 -6.58 1.01 -2.79
C SER A 129 -6.03 2.38 -3.13
N VAL A 130 -4.78 2.62 -2.71
CA VAL A 130 -4.03 3.83 -3.03
C VAL A 130 -2.66 3.44 -3.57
N THR A 131 -2.35 3.87 -4.78
CA THR A 131 -1.07 3.63 -5.45
C THR A 131 -0.25 4.90 -5.50
N LEU A 132 0.79 5.00 -4.66
CA LEU A 132 1.66 6.17 -4.61
C LEU A 132 2.60 6.26 -5.83
N MET A 133 2.88 5.14 -6.46
CA MET A 133 3.76 5.03 -7.63
C MET A 133 2.97 4.58 -8.85
N PRO A 134 2.53 5.50 -9.74
CA PRO A 134 1.64 5.18 -10.85
C PRO A 134 2.18 4.12 -11.80
N TRP A 135 3.51 4.03 -11.96
CA TRP A 135 4.14 3.00 -12.80
C TRP A 135 4.06 1.57 -12.22
N ALA A 136 3.64 1.42 -10.96
CA ALA A 136 3.39 0.12 -10.35
C ALA A 136 2.02 -0.47 -10.73
N ILE A 137 1.15 0.31 -11.37
CA ILE A 137 -0.13 -0.18 -11.89
C ILE A 137 0.14 -0.98 -13.16
N PRO A 138 -0.17 -2.29 -13.17
CA PRO A 138 -0.01 -3.11 -14.37
C PRO A 138 -0.91 -2.59 -15.51
N TRP A 139 -0.39 -2.59 -16.72
CA TRP A 139 -1.14 -2.30 -17.92
C TRP A 139 -0.54 -3.04 -19.12
N ASP A 140 -1.39 -3.46 -20.05
CA ASP A 140 -0.96 -4.10 -21.27
C ASP A 140 -1.21 -3.16 -22.46
N ASP A 141 -0.19 -3.03 -23.32
CA ASP A 141 -0.29 -2.27 -24.56
C ASP A 141 -0.38 -3.26 -25.73
N PRO A 142 -1.56 -3.45 -26.29
CA PRO A 142 -1.75 -4.39 -27.40
C PRO A 142 -0.99 -4.00 -28.68
N GLN A 143 -0.60 -2.72 -28.81
CA GLN A 143 0.16 -2.22 -29.97
C GLN A 143 1.68 -2.28 -29.76
N ARG A 144 2.14 -2.74 -28.58
CA ARG A 144 3.56 -2.83 -28.27
C ARG A 144 4.25 -3.86 -29.18
N PRO A 145 5.37 -3.51 -29.87
CA PRO A 145 6.14 -4.44 -30.70
C PRO A 145 6.60 -5.68 -29.93
N TRP A 146 6.57 -6.85 -30.56
CA TRP A 146 6.86 -8.13 -29.92
C TRP A 146 8.19 -8.22 -29.14
N PRO A 147 9.33 -7.65 -29.60
CA PRO A 147 10.56 -7.69 -28.81
C PRO A 147 10.43 -6.95 -27.48
N LYS A 148 9.71 -5.82 -27.49
CA LYS A 148 9.40 -5.07 -26.25
C LYS A 148 8.43 -5.85 -25.35
N ARG A 149 7.43 -6.52 -25.92
CA ARG A 149 6.51 -7.37 -25.14
C ARG A 149 7.27 -8.47 -24.41
N LEU A 150 8.24 -9.12 -25.06
CA LEU A 150 9.06 -10.15 -24.42
C LEU A 150 9.91 -9.56 -23.28
N ALA A 151 10.58 -8.44 -23.51
CA ALA A 151 11.39 -7.77 -22.50
C ALA A 151 10.56 -7.35 -21.27
N TYR A 152 9.40 -6.73 -21.51
CA TYR A 152 8.46 -6.38 -20.42
C TYR A 152 7.91 -7.61 -19.71
N GLY A 153 7.62 -8.70 -20.42
CA GLY A 153 7.19 -9.96 -19.83
C GLY A 153 8.22 -10.54 -18.86
N VAL A 154 9.50 -10.44 -19.19
CA VAL A 154 10.60 -10.85 -18.28
C VAL A 154 10.64 -9.95 -17.04
N ILE A 155 10.58 -8.61 -17.21
CA ILE A 155 10.54 -7.66 -16.10
C ILE A 155 9.34 -7.93 -15.20
N ASP A 156 8.17 -8.08 -15.78
CA ASP A 156 6.92 -8.40 -15.07
C ASP A 156 7.03 -9.71 -14.30
N GLY A 157 7.68 -10.74 -14.89
CA GLY A 157 7.93 -12.00 -14.23
C GLY A 157 8.83 -11.84 -13.00
N LEU A 158 9.89 -11.03 -13.10
CA LEU A 158 10.77 -10.70 -11.97
C LEU A 158 10.04 -9.92 -10.89
N VAL A 159 9.24 -8.93 -11.26
CA VAL A 159 8.41 -8.17 -10.33
C VAL A 159 7.41 -9.09 -9.62
N ALA A 160 6.74 -9.97 -10.35
CA ALA A 160 5.81 -10.94 -9.77
C ALA A 160 6.51 -11.90 -8.79
N LEU A 161 7.72 -12.33 -9.09
CA LEU A 161 8.54 -13.16 -8.18
C LEU A 161 8.83 -12.43 -6.86
N MET A 162 9.03 -11.11 -6.92
CA MET A 162 9.39 -10.30 -5.76
C MET A 162 8.18 -9.81 -4.95
N THR A 163 7.00 -9.75 -5.55
CA THR A 163 5.80 -9.16 -4.96
C THR A 163 4.63 -10.13 -4.88
N THR A 164 4.16 -10.62 -6.02
CA THR A 164 2.95 -11.45 -6.10
C THR A 164 3.14 -12.82 -5.44
N LEU A 165 4.28 -13.46 -5.60
CA LEU A 165 4.53 -14.75 -4.97
C LEU A 165 4.62 -14.68 -3.44
N PRO A 166 5.36 -13.73 -2.83
CA PRO A 166 5.34 -13.56 -1.38
C PRO A 166 3.94 -13.25 -0.84
N LEU A 167 3.18 -12.36 -1.50
CA LEU A 167 1.81 -12.09 -1.12
C LEU A 167 0.93 -13.33 -1.18
N ASN A 168 1.01 -14.10 -2.27
CA ASN A 168 0.22 -15.32 -2.44
C ASN A 168 0.60 -16.41 -1.42
N ARG A 169 1.86 -16.49 -1.00
CA ARG A 169 2.28 -17.38 0.08
C ARG A 169 1.60 -17.01 1.41
N ILE A 170 1.52 -15.73 1.73
CA ILE A 170 0.81 -15.24 2.92
C ILE A 170 -0.68 -15.56 2.78
N ARG A 171 -1.30 -15.22 1.64
CA ARG A 171 -2.73 -15.48 1.36
C ARG A 171 -3.08 -16.95 1.49
N TRP A 172 -2.26 -17.83 0.94
CA TRP A 172 -2.46 -19.28 1.06
C TRP A 172 -2.49 -19.76 2.52
N ARG A 173 -1.55 -19.26 3.35
CA ARG A 173 -1.52 -19.56 4.80
C ARG A 173 -2.77 -19.04 5.53
N GLN A 174 -3.37 -17.98 5.03
CA GLN A 174 -4.58 -17.36 5.57
C GLN A 174 -5.88 -17.95 4.99
N GLY A 175 -5.80 -18.95 4.12
CA GLY A 175 -6.97 -19.57 3.49
C GLY A 175 -7.60 -18.73 2.37
N LEU A 176 -6.88 -17.73 1.84
CA LEU A 176 -7.36 -16.88 0.76
C LEU A 176 -6.90 -17.39 -0.62
N PRO A 177 -7.68 -17.20 -1.68
CA PRO A 177 -7.28 -17.55 -3.04
C PRO A 177 -6.10 -16.67 -3.50
N PRO A 178 -5.25 -17.19 -4.41
CA PRO A 178 -4.15 -16.41 -4.97
C PRO A 178 -4.67 -15.25 -5.81
N VAL A 179 -3.86 -14.20 -5.93
CA VAL A 179 -4.12 -13.03 -6.77
C VAL A 179 -3.09 -12.93 -7.88
N GLY A 180 -3.47 -12.30 -8.99
CA GLY A 180 -2.58 -11.97 -10.10
C GLY A 180 -1.82 -10.66 -9.90
N LYS A 181 -1.29 -10.11 -10.99
CA LYS A 181 -0.56 -8.83 -11.00
C LYS A 181 -1.39 -7.67 -10.45
N GLU A 182 -2.70 -7.66 -10.73
CA GLU A 182 -3.66 -6.67 -10.23
C GLU A 182 -4.00 -6.86 -8.74
N GLY A 183 -3.47 -7.89 -8.11
CA GLY A 183 -3.82 -8.27 -6.75
C GLY A 183 -3.44 -7.28 -5.65
N PHE A 184 -2.68 -6.26 -5.98
CA PHE A 184 -2.32 -5.18 -5.05
C PHE A 184 -3.33 -4.04 -5.05
N THR A 185 -4.15 -3.93 -6.11
CA THR A 185 -5.18 -2.89 -6.23
C THR A 185 -6.56 -3.42 -5.87
N SER A 186 -7.46 -2.50 -5.50
CA SER A 186 -8.87 -2.82 -5.30
C SER A 186 -9.57 -2.99 -6.64
N PRO A 187 -10.49 -3.98 -6.77
CA PRO A 187 -11.28 -4.14 -7.98
C PRO A 187 -12.33 -3.03 -8.16
N ARG A 188 -12.61 -2.24 -7.11
CA ARG A 188 -13.65 -1.20 -7.12
C ARG A 188 -13.10 0.20 -7.38
N LEU A 189 -12.04 0.59 -6.64
CA LEU A 189 -11.49 1.94 -6.68
C LEU A 189 -10.02 1.92 -6.30
N ASN A 190 -9.19 2.53 -7.13
CA ASN A 190 -7.78 2.77 -6.85
C ASN A 190 -7.46 4.25 -7.05
N LEU A 191 -7.03 4.92 -5.99
CA LEU A 191 -6.64 6.32 -6.03
C LEU A 191 -5.15 6.44 -6.32
N VAL A 192 -4.79 7.37 -7.18
CA VAL A 192 -3.39 7.64 -7.58
C VAL A 192 -3.09 9.11 -7.25
N PRO A 193 -2.47 9.40 -6.09
CA PRO A 193 -2.27 10.76 -5.62
C PRO A 193 -1.06 11.43 -6.28
N VAL A 194 -1.14 11.65 -7.59
CA VAL A 194 -0.17 12.39 -8.39
C VAL A 194 -0.87 13.50 -9.17
N SER A 195 -0.13 14.53 -9.54
CA SER A 195 -0.67 15.59 -10.39
C SER A 195 -0.82 15.12 -11.84
N PRO A 196 -1.96 15.34 -12.49
CA PRO A 196 -2.14 15.03 -13.91
C PRO A 196 -1.20 15.87 -14.81
N ALA A 197 -0.67 16.99 -14.31
CA ALA A 197 0.32 17.79 -15.01
C ALA A 197 1.72 17.13 -15.02
N VAL A 198 2.00 16.24 -14.05
CA VAL A 198 3.27 15.51 -13.94
C VAL A 198 3.17 14.12 -14.53
N PHE A 199 2.03 13.48 -14.33
CA PHE A 199 1.76 12.13 -14.82
C PHE A 199 0.39 12.12 -15.51
N ALA A 200 0.40 12.11 -16.84
CA ALA A 200 -0.82 12.04 -17.62
C ALA A 200 -1.56 10.71 -17.37
N PRO A 201 -2.90 10.74 -17.29
CA PRO A 201 -3.69 9.51 -17.19
C PRO A 201 -3.33 8.55 -18.32
N ASN A 202 -3.08 7.29 -17.99
CA ASN A 202 -2.86 6.25 -18.98
C ASN A 202 -4.21 5.77 -19.50
N LEU A 203 -4.48 5.97 -20.79
CA LEU A 203 -5.73 5.57 -21.43
C LEU A 203 -5.96 4.05 -21.46
N LEU A 204 -4.92 3.26 -21.19
CA LEU A 204 -4.98 1.80 -21.11
C LEU A 204 -5.29 1.29 -19.69
N TRP A 205 -5.38 2.20 -18.71
CA TRP A 205 -5.82 1.82 -17.36
C TRP A 205 -7.32 1.56 -17.34
N GLU A 206 -7.72 0.61 -16.51
CA GLU A 206 -9.12 0.39 -16.20
C GLU A 206 -9.74 1.61 -15.51
N ALA A 207 -11.06 1.80 -15.68
CA ALA A 207 -11.80 2.95 -15.15
C ALA A 207 -11.73 3.11 -13.61
N ARG A 208 -11.33 2.07 -12.88
CA ARG A 208 -11.16 2.10 -11.42
C ARG A 208 -9.95 2.90 -10.93
N HIS A 209 -9.02 3.25 -11.81
CA HIS A 209 -7.80 4.00 -11.46
C HIS A 209 -8.03 5.50 -11.67
N HIS A 210 -8.01 6.28 -10.60
CA HIS A 210 -8.28 7.71 -10.61
C HIS A 210 -7.06 8.50 -10.16
N ILE A 211 -6.56 9.40 -11.01
CA ILE A 211 -5.56 10.40 -10.63
C ILE A 211 -6.27 11.52 -9.86
N VAL A 212 -5.83 11.77 -8.62
CA VAL A 212 -6.53 12.65 -7.67
C VAL A 212 -5.71 13.85 -7.20
N GLY A 213 -4.55 14.10 -7.82
CA GLY A 213 -3.64 15.15 -7.39
C GLY A 213 -2.83 14.77 -6.15
N TYR A 214 -1.77 15.54 -5.87
CA TYR A 214 -0.93 15.30 -4.69
C TYR A 214 -1.68 15.62 -3.39
N TRP A 215 -1.41 14.82 -2.38
CA TRP A 215 -1.89 15.04 -1.03
C TRP A 215 -0.78 15.65 -0.18
N PHE A 216 -1.04 16.82 0.36
CA PHE A 216 -0.11 17.52 1.23
C PHE A 216 -0.64 17.52 2.66
N VAL A 217 0.26 17.21 3.59
CA VAL A 217 -0.04 17.31 5.01
C VAL A 217 -0.14 18.77 5.39
N GLU A 218 -1.24 19.14 6.01
CA GLU A 218 -1.38 20.46 6.62
C GLU A 218 -0.60 20.47 7.94
N THR A 219 0.34 21.40 8.04
CA THR A 219 1.03 21.69 9.29
C THR A 219 0.08 22.50 10.20
N PRO A 220 -0.02 22.14 11.48
CA PRO A 220 -0.82 22.89 12.44
C PRO A 220 -0.28 24.31 12.63
#